data_bbc7ba9f99d6d1c0d9e789240eddf212
#
_entry.id   bbc7ba9f99d6d1c0d9e789240eddf212
#
_cell.length_a   1.000
_cell.length_b   1.000
_cell.length_c   1.000
_cell.angle_alpha   90.00
_cell.angle_beta   90.00
_cell.angle_gamma   90.00
#
_symmetry.space_group_name_H-M   'P 1'
#
loop_
_entity.id
_entity.type
_entity.pdbx_description
1 polymer ?
#
loop_
_entity_poly.entity_id
_entity_poly.type
_entity_poly.pdbx_seq_one_letter_code
_entity_poly.pdbx_strand_id
1 'polypeptide(L)'
;FKGSLQWIEDAGITSRCYNLSIPELPLDGNSLNDVFKVYMKDTGLFVSMLEDGIQYDILQGDLYRYKGAIFENLVADIFAKMGRKLYYFRKASELEIDFVIRYKGFSTLIEVKANTGNAKSVKTVLASPDKYHVSKAIKLGNYNIDRSRQILILPLYMGFLLTGY
;
A
#
# COMPACT_ATOMS: atom_id res chain seq x y z
N PHE A 1 -15.54 -4.47 19.84
CA PHE A 1 -14.73 -3.76 18.84
C PHE A 1 -14.65 -4.49 17.47
N LYS A 2 -14.46 -5.84 17.41
CA LYS A 2 -14.39 -6.55 16.12
C LYS A 2 -15.70 -6.41 15.29
N GLY A 3 -16.87 -6.44 15.95
CA GLY A 3 -18.17 -6.28 15.28
C GLY A 3 -18.40 -4.88 14.71
N SER A 4 -18.03 -3.83 15.44
CA SER A 4 -18.22 -2.44 15.00
C SER A 4 -17.37 -2.12 13.76
N LEU A 5 -16.12 -2.60 13.71
CA LEU A 5 -15.27 -2.41 12.55
C LEU A 5 -15.78 -3.19 11.32
N GLN A 6 -16.37 -4.38 11.55
CA GLN A 6 -16.99 -5.14 10.47
C GLN A 6 -18.16 -4.37 9.84
N TRP A 7 -19.01 -3.74 10.64
CA TRP A 7 -20.12 -2.95 10.11
C TRP A 7 -19.66 -1.75 9.27
N ILE A 8 -18.59 -1.07 9.67
CA ILE A 8 -18.02 0.05 8.92
C ILE A 8 -17.42 -0.45 7.59
N GLU A 9 -16.82 -1.63 7.59
CA GLU A 9 -16.29 -2.27 6.37
C GLU A 9 -17.42 -2.74 5.46
N ASP A 10 -18.47 -3.37 6.00
CA ASP A 10 -19.67 -3.81 5.26
C ASP A 10 -20.44 -2.62 4.69
N ALA A 11 -20.44 -1.48 5.39
CA ALA A 11 -20.98 -0.21 4.89
C ALA A 11 -20.12 0.40 3.75
N GLY A 12 -18.98 -0.18 3.42
CA GLY A 12 -18.12 0.28 2.35
C GLY A 12 -17.27 1.51 2.69
N ILE A 13 -17.13 1.86 3.98
CA ILE A 13 -16.39 3.05 4.43
C ILE A 13 -14.90 2.76 4.56
N THR A 14 -14.54 1.55 5.02
CA THR A 14 -13.15 1.15 5.25
C THR A 14 -12.80 -0.17 4.56
N SER A 15 -11.51 -0.43 4.45
CA SER A 15 -10.93 -1.72 4.06
C SER A 15 -9.84 -2.13 5.02
N ARG A 16 -9.80 -3.40 5.40
CA ARG A 16 -8.67 -3.98 6.13
C ARG A 16 -7.56 -4.37 5.17
N CYS A 17 -6.35 -4.08 5.57
CA CYS A 17 -5.12 -4.53 4.91
C CYS A 17 -4.39 -5.44 5.89
N TYR A 18 -4.31 -6.73 5.57
CA TYR A 18 -3.80 -7.74 6.50
C TYR A 18 -2.29 -7.88 6.43
N ASN A 19 -1.66 -8.06 7.59
CA ASN A 19 -0.23 -8.37 7.62
C ASN A 19 0.02 -9.79 7.09
N LEU A 20 1.12 -9.97 6.39
CA LEU A 20 1.58 -11.28 5.96
C LEU A 20 2.68 -11.80 6.90
N SER A 21 2.66 -13.09 7.19
CA SER A 21 3.76 -13.78 7.88
C SER A 21 5.00 -13.85 6.99
N ILE A 22 4.79 -14.02 5.68
CA ILE A 22 5.79 -13.98 4.60
C ILE A 22 5.13 -13.41 3.34
N PRO A 23 5.82 -12.58 2.53
CA PRO A 23 5.24 -11.92 1.37
C PRO A 23 5.27 -12.79 0.10
N GLU A 24 4.88 -14.06 0.20
CA GLU A 24 4.85 -15.01 -0.93
C GLU A 24 3.42 -15.47 -1.28
N LEU A 25 3.25 -16.04 -2.45
CA LEU A 25 1.98 -16.64 -2.86
C LEU A 25 1.78 -18.04 -2.24
N PRO A 26 0.54 -18.40 -1.87
CA PRO A 26 -0.68 -17.58 -1.96
C PRO A 26 -0.77 -16.56 -0.82
N LEU A 27 -1.04 -15.28 -1.13
CA LEU A 27 -1.07 -14.21 -0.11
C LEU A 27 -2.10 -14.47 0.99
N ASP A 28 -3.27 -14.97 0.63
CA ASP A 28 -4.34 -15.24 1.60
C ASP A 28 -3.94 -16.32 2.61
N GLY A 29 -3.22 -17.35 2.16
CA GLY A 29 -2.70 -18.41 3.03
C GLY A 29 -1.63 -17.94 4.03
N ASN A 30 -0.96 -16.83 3.73
CA ASN A 30 0.07 -16.24 4.58
C ASN A 30 -0.45 -15.06 5.43
N SER A 31 -1.76 -14.78 5.36
CA SER A 31 -2.40 -13.65 6.03
C SER A 31 -2.57 -13.88 7.54
N LEU A 32 -2.20 -12.89 8.32
CA LEU A 32 -2.41 -12.84 9.77
C LEU A 32 -3.71 -12.09 10.07
N ASN A 33 -4.80 -12.82 10.28
CA ASN A 33 -6.16 -12.25 10.36
C ASN A 33 -6.38 -11.28 11.55
N ASP A 34 -5.56 -11.37 12.58
CA ASP A 34 -5.66 -10.53 13.78
C ASP A 34 -4.73 -9.28 13.71
N VAL A 35 -3.91 -9.17 12.68
CA VAL A 35 -2.95 -8.07 12.50
C VAL A 35 -3.21 -7.37 11.18
N PHE A 36 -3.79 -6.18 11.26
CA PHE A 36 -4.19 -5.44 10.06
C PHE A 36 -4.07 -3.92 10.27
N LYS A 37 -3.93 -3.20 9.16
CA LYS A 37 -4.15 -1.76 9.04
C LYS A 37 -5.57 -1.52 8.52
N VAL A 38 -6.09 -0.32 8.73
CA VAL A 38 -7.39 0.12 8.20
C VAL A 38 -7.18 1.32 7.30
N TYR A 39 -7.74 1.28 6.10
CA TYR A 39 -7.75 2.38 5.15
C TYR A 39 -9.18 2.82 4.86
N MET A 40 -9.35 4.11 4.58
CA MET A 40 -10.63 4.64 4.10
C MET A 40 -10.81 4.29 2.61
N LYS A 41 -12.01 3.83 2.23
CA LYS A 41 -12.37 3.55 0.83
C LYS A 41 -12.63 4.80 0.00
N ASP A 42 -12.58 5.96 0.63
CA ASP A 42 -12.66 7.26 -0.01
C ASP A 42 -11.57 8.15 0.58
N THR A 43 -10.62 8.54 -0.25
CA THR A 43 -9.50 9.39 0.18
C THR A 43 -9.96 10.82 0.48
N GLY A 44 -11.03 11.32 -0.14
CA GLY A 44 -11.63 12.59 0.19
C GLY A 44 -12.25 12.57 1.59
N LEU A 45 -12.97 11.50 1.94
CA LEU A 45 -13.47 11.29 3.29
C LEU A 45 -12.31 11.20 4.31
N PHE A 46 -11.23 10.51 3.98
CA PHE A 46 -10.03 10.48 4.84
C PHE A 46 -9.49 11.90 5.09
N VAL A 47 -9.34 12.70 4.03
CA VAL A 47 -8.85 14.08 4.14
C VAL A 47 -9.81 14.96 4.95
N SER A 48 -11.13 14.75 4.84
CA SER A 48 -12.13 15.52 5.60
C SER A 48 -12.10 15.23 7.11
N MET A 49 -11.50 14.11 7.51
CA MET A 49 -11.34 13.73 8.94
C MET A 49 -10.03 14.25 9.54
N LEU A 50 -9.17 14.87 8.76
CA LEU A 50 -7.96 15.51 9.25
C LEU A 50 -8.32 16.83 9.95
N GLU A 51 -7.33 17.46 10.60
CA GLU A 51 -7.54 18.72 11.30
C GLU A 51 -8.03 19.84 10.38
N ASP A 52 -8.72 20.82 10.97
CA ASP A 52 -9.27 21.97 10.25
C ASP A 52 -8.18 22.73 9.49
N GLY A 53 -8.49 23.10 8.24
CA GLY A 53 -7.58 23.84 7.36
C GLY A 53 -6.73 22.96 6.43
N ILE A 54 -6.53 21.68 6.72
CA ILE A 54 -5.72 20.78 5.88
C ILE A 54 -6.23 20.70 4.45
N GLN A 55 -7.55 20.74 4.23
CA GLN A 55 -8.15 20.72 2.90
C GLN A 55 -7.67 21.93 2.08
N TYR A 56 -7.60 23.12 2.71
CA TYR A 56 -7.09 24.33 2.07
C TYR A 56 -5.59 24.21 1.77
N ASP A 57 -4.80 23.73 2.71
CA ASP A 57 -3.36 23.52 2.55
C ASP A 57 -3.07 22.56 1.38
N ILE A 58 -3.83 21.47 1.27
CA ILE A 58 -3.74 20.53 0.15
C ILE A 58 -4.00 21.23 -1.18
N LEU A 59 -5.00 22.13 -1.26
CA LEU A 59 -5.28 22.91 -2.48
C LEU A 59 -4.16 23.87 -2.85
N GLN A 60 -3.40 24.35 -1.86
CA GLN A 60 -2.20 25.17 -2.09
C GLN A 60 -0.95 24.33 -2.43
N GLY A 61 -1.05 23.00 -2.41
CA GLY A 61 0.05 22.08 -2.68
C GLY A 61 0.84 21.67 -1.45
N ASP A 62 0.44 22.11 -0.27
CA ASP A 62 1.06 21.77 1.01
C ASP A 62 0.37 20.55 1.64
N LEU A 63 1.00 19.40 1.50
CA LEU A 63 0.50 18.14 2.08
C LEU A 63 1.15 17.83 3.43
N TYR A 64 2.14 18.60 3.82
CA TYR A 64 2.90 18.47 5.08
C TYR A 64 3.23 17.02 5.46
N ARG A 65 3.05 16.69 6.74
CA ARG A 65 3.28 15.34 7.28
C ARG A 65 2.26 14.31 6.82
N TYR A 66 1.08 14.74 6.36
CA TYR A 66 0.00 13.84 5.92
C TYR A 66 0.24 13.27 4.52
N LYS A 67 1.17 13.83 3.75
CA LYS A 67 1.43 13.41 2.36
C LYS A 67 1.65 11.91 2.21
N GLY A 68 2.43 11.31 3.10
CA GLY A 68 2.67 9.87 3.11
C GLY A 68 1.39 9.08 3.32
N ALA A 69 0.64 9.42 4.38
CA ALA A 69 -0.61 8.75 4.74
C ALA A 69 -1.69 8.92 3.66
N ILE A 70 -1.80 10.10 3.05
CA ILE A 70 -2.74 10.37 1.95
C ILE A 70 -2.40 9.52 0.73
N PHE A 71 -1.13 9.43 0.34
CA PHE A 71 -0.70 8.62 -0.81
C PHE A 71 -0.88 7.13 -0.56
N GLU A 72 -0.56 6.65 0.63
CA GLU A 72 -0.78 5.26 1.01
C GLU A 72 -2.28 4.91 1.00
N ASN A 73 -3.13 5.78 1.58
CA ASN A 73 -4.58 5.60 1.53
C ASN A 73 -5.12 5.62 0.09
N LEU A 74 -4.63 6.52 -0.77
CA LEU A 74 -5.03 6.57 -2.16
C LEU A 74 -4.72 5.28 -2.91
N VAL A 75 -3.55 4.69 -2.68
CA VAL A 75 -3.19 3.39 -3.29
C VAL A 75 -4.05 2.26 -2.73
N ALA A 76 -4.34 2.26 -1.43
CA ALA A 76 -5.27 1.31 -0.81
C ALA A 76 -6.67 1.42 -1.43
N ASP A 77 -7.18 2.62 -1.63
CA ASP A 77 -8.47 2.89 -2.26
C ASP A 77 -8.50 2.41 -3.71
N ILE A 78 -7.46 2.70 -4.50
CA ILE A 78 -7.31 2.20 -5.87
C ILE A 78 -7.38 0.66 -5.89
N PHE A 79 -6.61 -0.02 -5.06
CA PHE A 79 -6.57 -1.48 -5.04
C PHE A 79 -7.89 -2.09 -4.55
N ALA A 80 -8.55 -1.48 -3.56
CA ALA A 80 -9.86 -1.92 -3.09
C ALA A 80 -10.94 -1.78 -4.18
N LYS A 81 -10.95 -0.67 -4.94
CA LYS A 81 -11.84 -0.44 -6.09
C LYS A 81 -11.59 -1.40 -7.26
N MET A 82 -10.36 -1.92 -7.37
CA MET A 82 -10.03 -3.01 -8.31
C MET A 82 -10.47 -4.39 -7.82
N GLY A 83 -11.17 -4.49 -6.68
CA GLY A 83 -11.61 -5.75 -6.09
C GLY A 83 -10.51 -6.56 -5.41
N ARG A 84 -9.36 -5.94 -5.12
CA ARG A 84 -8.26 -6.63 -4.45
C ARG A 84 -8.48 -6.68 -2.93
N LYS A 85 -8.22 -7.83 -2.33
CA LYS A 85 -7.96 -7.92 -0.90
C LYS A 85 -6.58 -7.31 -0.63
N LEU A 86 -6.48 -6.49 0.41
CA LEU A 86 -5.26 -5.74 0.70
C LEU A 86 -4.36 -6.51 1.66
N TYR A 87 -3.08 -6.52 1.36
CA TYR A 87 -2.03 -7.10 2.18
C TYR A 87 -0.84 -6.17 2.28
N TYR A 88 -0.19 -6.18 3.44
CA TYR A 88 1.10 -5.54 3.67
C TYR A 88 2.07 -6.54 4.32
N PHE A 89 3.34 -6.20 4.40
CA PHE A 89 4.29 -7.04 5.11
C PHE A 89 5.08 -6.21 6.10
N ARG A 90 5.00 -6.59 7.37
CA ARG A 90 5.76 -5.97 8.45
C ARG A 90 6.34 -7.04 9.36
N LYS A 91 7.62 -6.91 9.65
CA LYS A 91 8.32 -7.73 10.65
C LYS A 91 8.74 -6.85 11.83
N ALA A 92 8.94 -7.44 13.01
CA ALA A 92 9.12 -6.77 14.30
C ALA A 92 10.24 -5.72 14.38
N SER A 93 11.07 -5.53 13.38
CA SER A 93 12.09 -4.50 13.29
C SER A 93 11.86 -3.70 12.04
N GLU A 94 11.62 -2.44 12.08
CA GLU A 94 11.70 -1.43 11.01
C GLU A 94 11.49 -1.87 9.53
N LEU A 95 11.24 -3.16 9.25
CA LEU A 95 11.01 -3.70 7.93
C LEU A 95 9.50 -3.68 7.64
N GLU A 96 9.07 -2.72 6.87
CA GLU A 96 7.69 -2.57 6.45
C GLU A 96 7.61 -2.34 4.94
N ILE A 97 6.69 -3.04 4.27
CA ILE A 97 6.31 -2.91 2.88
C ILE A 97 4.85 -2.48 2.85
N ASP A 98 4.55 -1.38 2.19
CA ASP A 98 3.23 -0.76 2.23
C ASP A 98 2.13 -1.69 1.71
N PHE A 99 2.34 -2.36 0.56
CA PHE A 99 1.43 -3.38 0.05
C PHE A 99 2.18 -4.52 -0.61
N VAL A 100 1.52 -5.69 -0.62
CA VAL A 100 1.95 -6.87 -1.38
C VAL A 100 0.78 -7.32 -2.24
N ILE A 101 1.00 -7.47 -3.54
CA ILE A 101 -0.04 -7.89 -4.49
C ILE A 101 0.44 -9.08 -5.32
N ARG A 102 -0.51 -9.86 -5.84
CA ARG A 102 -0.23 -10.75 -6.96
C ARG A 102 -0.31 -9.92 -8.25
N TYR A 103 0.78 -9.88 -9.02
CA TYR A 103 0.85 -9.18 -10.28
C TYR A 103 1.59 -10.02 -11.32
N LYS A 104 0.92 -10.29 -12.46
CA LYS A 104 1.45 -11.13 -13.54
C LYS A 104 1.99 -12.49 -13.04
N GLY A 105 1.25 -13.12 -12.12
CA GLY A 105 1.58 -14.43 -11.56
C GLY A 105 2.63 -14.44 -10.44
N PHE A 106 3.19 -13.27 -10.05
CA PHE A 106 4.22 -13.16 -9.03
C PHE A 106 3.74 -12.38 -7.81
N SER A 107 4.26 -12.76 -6.63
CA SER A 107 4.21 -11.85 -5.49
C SER A 107 5.05 -10.62 -5.79
N THR A 108 4.47 -9.44 -5.64
CA THR A 108 5.10 -8.17 -6.00
C THR A 108 4.94 -7.18 -4.86
N LEU A 109 6.05 -6.64 -4.39
CA LEU A 109 6.08 -5.62 -3.35
C LEU A 109 5.67 -4.27 -3.94
N ILE A 110 4.85 -3.52 -3.21
CA ILE A 110 4.46 -2.16 -3.56
C ILE A 110 4.96 -1.23 -2.47
N GLU A 111 5.72 -0.24 -2.86
CA GLU A 111 6.21 0.84 -2.01
C GLU A 111 5.63 2.15 -2.48
N VAL A 112 4.99 2.89 -1.59
CA VAL A 112 4.39 4.19 -1.87
C VAL A 112 5.29 5.28 -1.30
N LYS A 113 5.71 6.22 -2.13
CA LYS A 113 6.57 7.32 -1.70
C LYS A 113 6.00 8.67 -2.08
N ALA A 114 5.77 9.49 -1.09
CA ALA A 114 5.32 10.87 -1.25
C ALA A 114 6.42 11.80 -1.79
N ASN A 115 7.67 11.48 -1.49
CA ASN A 115 8.86 12.24 -1.92
C ASN A 115 9.91 11.30 -2.52
N THR A 116 10.96 11.87 -3.14
CA THR A 116 12.13 11.12 -3.57
C THR A 116 12.80 10.48 -2.35
N GLY A 117 12.63 9.19 -2.18
CA GLY A 117 13.18 8.45 -1.04
C GLY A 117 13.67 7.06 -1.47
N ASN A 118 14.61 6.53 -0.70
CA ASN A 118 15.10 5.17 -0.89
C ASN A 118 14.06 4.15 -0.38
N ALA A 119 13.72 3.17 -1.19
CA ALA A 119 12.91 2.02 -0.80
C ALA A 119 13.79 0.99 -0.04
N LYS A 120 14.24 1.34 1.18
CA LYS A 120 15.19 0.54 1.96
C LYS A 120 14.63 -0.84 2.29
N SER A 121 13.40 -0.89 2.79
CA SER A 121 12.71 -2.15 3.12
C SER A 121 12.55 -3.06 1.90
N VAL A 122 12.11 -2.50 0.76
CA VAL A 122 12.00 -3.24 -0.50
C VAL A 122 13.34 -3.84 -0.92
N LYS A 123 14.41 -3.04 -0.88
CA LYS A 123 15.77 -3.51 -1.22
C LYS A 123 16.23 -4.63 -0.28
N THR A 124 15.92 -4.53 1.01
CA THR A 124 16.26 -5.57 2.00
C THR A 124 15.54 -6.88 1.71
N VAL A 125 14.24 -6.83 1.36
CA VAL A 125 13.47 -8.04 1.01
C VAL A 125 13.99 -8.65 -0.29
N LEU A 126 14.20 -7.83 -1.34
CA LEU A 126 14.70 -8.30 -2.64
C LEU A 126 16.14 -8.85 -2.59
N ALA A 127 16.95 -8.41 -1.63
CA ALA A 127 18.29 -8.95 -1.41
C ALA A 127 18.33 -10.34 -0.76
N SER A 128 17.18 -10.84 -0.30
CA SER A 128 17.06 -12.14 0.38
C SER A 128 15.94 -12.98 -0.25
N PRO A 129 16.04 -13.33 -1.55
CA PRO A 129 15.00 -14.06 -2.28
C PRO A 129 14.71 -15.43 -1.69
N ASP A 130 15.72 -16.14 -1.19
CA ASP A 130 15.56 -17.46 -0.56
C ASP A 130 14.77 -17.41 0.75
N LYS A 131 14.72 -16.24 1.38
CA LYS A 131 14.00 -16.03 2.65
C LYS A 131 12.57 -15.52 2.45
N TYR A 132 12.35 -14.67 1.45
CA TYR A 132 11.08 -13.97 1.28
C TYR A 132 10.31 -14.41 0.04
N HIS A 133 10.93 -15.20 -0.85
CA HIS A 133 10.38 -15.74 -2.10
C HIS A 133 9.77 -14.67 -3.02
N VAL A 134 10.36 -13.46 -3.00
CA VAL A 134 9.93 -12.31 -3.80
C VAL A 134 11.10 -11.78 -4.61
N SER A 135 10.85 -11.50 -5.89
CA SER A 135 11.88 -11.03 -6.83
C SER A 135 11.49 -9.73 -7.55
N LYS A 136 10.28 -9.19 -7.31
CA LYS A 136 9.75 -8.04 -8.03
C LYS A 136 9.19 -7.01 -7.07
N ALA A 137 9.36 -5.74 -7.41
CA ALA A 137 8.75 -4.63 -6.69
C ALA A 137 8.33 -3.52 -7.65
N ILE A 138 7.36 -2.74 -7.21
CA ILE A 138 6.89 -1.53 -7.86
C ILE A 138 6.94 -0.39 -6.85
N LYS A 139 7.50 0.73 -7.25
CA LYS A 139 7.53 1.96 -6.47
C LYS A 139 6.55 2.95 -7.09
N LEU A 140 5.56 3.37 -6.32
CA LEU A 140 4.55 4.35 -6.72
C LEU A 140 4.81 5.70 -6.05
N GLY A 141 4.69 6.78 -6.80
CA GLY A 141 4.88 8.12 -6.25
C GLY A 141 4.85 9.21 -7.31
N ASN A 142 5.40 10.37 -6.96
CA ASN A 142 5.53 11.48 -7.91
C ASN A 142 6.79 11.33 -8.76
N TYR A 143 6.76 10.37 -9.67
CA TYR A 143 7.86 9.99 -10.55
C TYR A 143 7.41 9.89 -12.01
N ASN A 144 8.35 9.96 -12.92
CA ASN A 144 8.19 9.43 -14.28
C ASN A 144 8.38 7.91 -14.27
N ILE A 145 7.93 7.26 -15.35
CA ILE A 145 8.16 5.82 -15.54
C ILE A 145 9.65 5.57 -15.67
N ASP A 146 10.15 4.67 -14.84
CA ASP A 146 11.55 4.26 -14.84
C ASP A 146 11.69 2.81 -14.37
N ARG A 147 12.85 2.23 -14.53
CA ARG A 147 13.16 0.88 -14.08
C ARG A 147 14.57 0.81 -13.50
N SER A 148 14.67 0.41 -12.27
CA SER A 148 15.94 0.16 -11.61
C SER A 148 16.03 -1.31 -11.18
N ARG A 149 16.77 -2.11 -11.93
CA ARG A 149 16.94 -3.56 -11.68
C ARG A 149 15.59 -4.28 -11.56
N GLN A 150 15.23 -4.71 -10.35
CA GLN A 150 14.00 -5.47 -10.02
C GLN A 150 12.82 -4.56 -9.63
N ILE A 151 13.03 -3.24 -9.57
CA ILE A 151 12.04 -2.25 -9.15
C ILE A 151 11.55 -1.49 -10.37
N LEU A 152 10.26 -1.61 -10.67
CA LEU A 152 9.56 -0.77 -11.62
C LEU A 152 9.09 0.50 -10.89
N ILE A 153 9.38 1.67 -11.45
CA ILE A 153 8.99 2.96 -10.89
C ILE A 153 7.86 3.53 -11.74
N LEU A 154 6.77 3.88 -11.11
CA LEU A 154 5.57 4.38 -11.79
C LEU A 154 5.02 5.63 -11.10
N PRO A 155 4.42 6.55 -11.87
CA PRO A 155 3.57 7.59 -11.30
C PRO A 155 2.45 7.00 -10.45
N LEU A 156 2.08 7.70 -9.38
CA LEU A 156 1.07 7.22 -8.43
C LEU A 156 -0.26 6.87 -9.10
N TYR A 157 -0.70 7.71 -10.05
CA TYR A 157 -1.95 7.51 -10.79
C TYR A 157 -1.95 6.25 -11.67
N MET A 158 -0.79 5.67 -11.97
CA MET A 158 -0.72 4.41 -12.71
C MET A 158 -1.00 3.16 -11.85
N GLY A 159 -1.22 3.33 -10.56
CA GLY A 159 -1.60 2.23 -9.67
C GLY A 159 -2.81 1.42 -10.17
N PHE A 160 -3.80 2.09 -10.80
CA PHE A 160 -4.98 1.43 -11.36
C PHE A 160 -4.69 0.56 -12.60
N LEU A 161 -3.53 0.70 -13.22
CA LEU A 161 -3.08 -0.15 -14.34
C LEU A 161 -2.44 -1.46 -13.87
N LEU A 162 -2.23 -1.63 -12.57
CA LEU A 162 -1.67 -2.86 -12.01
C LEU A 162 -2.74 -3.98 -11.97
N THR A 163 -3.47 -4.11 -13.08
CA THR A 163 -4.40 -5.20 -13.35
C THR A 163 -3.64 -6.44 -13.81
N GLY A 164 -4.16 -7.60 -13.52
CA GLY A 164 -3.57 -8.88 -13.93
C GLY A 164 -3.27 -9.78 -12.74
N TYR A 165 -3.81 -10.96 -12.85
CA TYR A 165 -3.62 -12.07 -11.92
C TYR A 165 -2.40 -12.90 -12.32
#